data_9817e0e9815b8b3830d1b2b54fcd5df3
#
_entry.id   9817e0e9815b8b3830d1b2b54fcd5df3
#
_cell.length_a   1.000
_cell.length_b   1.000
_cell.length_c   1.000
_cell.angle_alpha   90.00
_cell.angle_beta   90.00
_cell.angle_gamma   90.00
#
_symmetry.space_group_name_H-M   'P 1'
#
loop_
_entity.id
_entity.type
_entity.pdbx_description
1 polymer ?
#
loop_
_entity_poly.entity_id
_entity_poly.type
_entity_poly.pdbx_seq_one_letter_code
_entity_poly.pdbx_strand_id
1 'polypeptide(L)'
;LRLGWLALLLTNSLLEAAEIPDLRTLAKQARPAVYLLAIQDEDGDVKGSGTGFLVSPDGLLVTNHHVVRDAKHILAKAENGGLFPVLRVVAVDPANDLALLQLEAKGLPFLPMSPPNSAEAGTRIAVIGSPLGLEGTLTEGIVSARRKLPGQKREVLQISAAISQGSSGSPVLDAQGRVVGVASFLLAEGQSLYFATPSEKLQMLLRRSGLSSGSPAAMTSSKPDSSSPRTYTVRSGDTLTRICRDLKNQGIQASPDQLRAINQLTTNAVIRPGQVLKIP
;
A
#
# COMPACT_ATOMS: atom_id res chain seq x y z
N LEU A 1 48.54 43.54 -32.85
CA LEU A 1 47.15 43.05 -32.87
C LEU A 1 47.20 41.59 -32.44
N ARG A 2 46.79 41.30 -31.16
CA ARG A 2 46.54 39.92 -30.65
C ARG A 2 45.03 39.74 -30.49
N LEU A 3 44.45 38.97 -31.40
CA LEU A 3 43.07 38.49 -31.23
C LEU A 3 43.04 37.38 -30.16
N GLY A 4 42.38 37.64 -29.01
CA GLY A 4 42.06 36.64 -28.03
C GLY A 4 40.82 35.85 -28.46
N TRP A 5 40.93 34.53 -28.59
CA TRP A 5 39.79 33.62 -28.78
C TRP A 5 39.14 33.35 -27.43
N LEU A 6 37.94 33.87 -27.25
CA LEU A 6 37.09 33.55 -26.09
C LEU A 6 36.35 32.23 -26.40
N ALA A 7 36.84 31.12 -25.84
CA ALA A 7 36.16 29.83 -25.92
C ALA A 7 34.99 29.84 -24.97
N LEU A 8 33.78 29.93 -25.51
CA LEU A 8 32.51 29.80 -24.77
C LEU A 8 32.28 28.31 -24.49
N LEU A 9 32.62 27.85 -23.28
CA LEU A 9 32.23 26.52 -22.78
C LEU A 9 30.75 26.50 -22.51
N LEU A 10 29.96 26.02 -23.49
CA LEU A 10 28.58 25.61 -23.30
C LEU A 10 28.57 24.32 -22.46
N THR A 11 28.39 24.46 -21.16
CA THR A 11 28.02 23.32 -20.30
C THR A 11 26.62 22.92 -20.65
N ASN A 12 26.48 21.89 -21.50
CA ASN A 12 25.21 21.14 -21.66
C ASN A 12 24.94 20.42 -20.35
N SER A 13 24.22 21.07 -19.42
CA SER A 13 23.50 20.36 -18.37
C SER A 13 22.36 19.64 -19.06
N LEU A 14 22.60 18.39 -19.46
CA LEU A 14 21.53 17.43 -19.77
C LEU A 14 20.68 17.34 -18.51
N LEU A 15 19.54 18.01 -18.54
CA LEU A 15 18.45 17.75 -17.59
C LEU A 15 18.03 16.30 -17.87
N GLU A 16 18.56 15.37 -17.08
CA GLU A 16 18.18 13.97 -17.13
C GLU A 16 16.69 13.94 -16.78
N ALA A 17 15.83 13.87 -17.79
CA ALA A 17 14.41 13.71 -17.61
C ALA A 17 14.24 12.38 -16.86
N ALA A 18 13.82 12.46 -15.61
CA ALA A 18 13.56 11.27 -14.81
C ALA A 18 12.62 10.35 -15.60
N GLU A 19 13.14 9.21 -16.04
CA GLU A 19 12.35 8.22 -16.77
C GLU A 19 11.14 7.86 -15.92
N ILE A 20 9.95 7.97 -16.53
CA ILE A 20 8.71 7.52 -15.89
C ILE A 20 8.83 6.00 -15.75
N PRO A 21 8.80 5.45 -14.51
CA PRO A 21 8.92 4.02 -14.30
C PRO A 21 7.89 3.26 -15.14
N ASP A 22 8.29 2.15 -15.74
CA ASP A 22 7.33 1.29 -16.41
C ASP A 22 6.34 0.69 -15.40
N LEU A 23 5.18 0.24 -15.87
CA LEU A 23 4.13 -0.32 -15.02
C LEU A 23 4.60 -1.53 -14.20
N ARG A 24 5.56 -2.30 -14.69
CA ARG A 24 6.13 -3.45 -13.98
C ARG A 24 6.93 -2.98 -12.76
N THR A 25 7.77 -1.98 -12.95
CA THR A 25 8.57 -1.37 -11.88
C THR A 25 7.67 -0.71 -10.85
N LEU A 26 6.67 0.06 -11.29
CA LEU A 26 5.68 0.68 -10.42
C LEU A 26 4.93 -0.37 -9.59
N ALA A 27 4.44 -1.44 -10.22
CA ALA A 27 3.74 -2.51 -9.53
C ALA A 27 4.63 -3.18 -8.48
N LYS A 28 5.88 -3.51 -8.83
CA LYS A 28 6.86 -4.12 -7.90
C LYS A 28 7.12 -3.24 -6.67
N GLN A 29 7.16 -1.93 -6.84
CA GLN A 29 7.38 -0.99 -5.74
C GLN A 29 6.14 -0.79 -4.87
N ALA A 30 4.96 -0.75 -5.47
CA ALA A 30 3.73 -0.41 -4.77
C ALA A 30 3.04 -1.59 -4.08
N ARG A 31 3.08 -2.80 -4.66
CA ARG A 31 2.41 -4.01 -4.13
C ARG A 31 2.71 -4.31 -2.66
N PRO A 32 3.95 -4.16 -2.15
CA PRO A 32 4.22 -4.44 -0.74
C PRO A 32 3.47 -3.56 0.25
N ALA A 33 2.92 -2.42 -0.21
CA ALA A 33 2.10 -1.51 0.58
C ALA A 33 0.58 -1.74 0.40
N VAL A 34 0.16 -2.69 -0.44
CA VAL A 34 -1.26 -2.97 -0.74
C VAL A 34 -1.68 -4.29 -0.10
N TYR A 35 -2.85 -4.30 0.52
CA TYR A 35 -3.38 -5.39 1.32
C TYR A 35 -4.77 -5.80 0.86
N LEU A 36 -5.03 -7.11 0.81
CA LEU A 36 -6.38 -7.63 0.79
C LEU A 36 -6.99 -7.48 2.19
N LEU A 37 -8.18 -6.91 2.29
CA LEU A 37 -8.94 -6.83 3.53
C LEU A 37 -10.02 -7.92 3.54
N ALA A 38 -9.93 -8.84 4.48
CA ALA A 38 -10.98 -9.80 4.78
C ALA A 38 -11.86 -9.22 5.90
N ILE A 39 -13.16 -9.09 5.61
CA ILE A 39 -14.15 -8.53 6.52
C ILE A 39 -14.88 -9.70 7.18
N GLN A 40 -14.78 -9.79 8.50
CA GLN A 40 -15.30 -10.92 9.26
C GLN A 40 -16.43 -10.49 10.18
N ASP A 41 -17.34 -11.43 10.45
CA ASP A 41 -18.37 -11.30 11.47
C ASP A 41 -17.86 -11.68 12.87
N GLU A 42 -18.78 -11.81 13.83
CA GLU A 42 -18.49 -12.18 15.23
C GLU A 42 -17.91 -13.60 15.36
N ASP A 43 -18.28 -14.51 14.46
CA ASP A 43 -17.82 -15.90 14.44
C ASP A 43 -16.49 -16.07 13.70
N GLY A 44 -15.97 -15.00 13.08
CA GLY A 44 -14.73 -15.00 12.29
C GLY A 44 -14.91 -15.41 10.83
N ASP A 45 -16.16 -15.61 10.40
CA ASP A 45 -16.48 -15.94 9.01
C ASP A 45 -16.30 -14.72 8.10
N VAL A 46 -15.68 -14.94 6.93
CA VAL A 46 -15.47 -13.88 5.93
C VAL A 46 -16.80 -13.58 5.23
N LYS A 47 -17.31 -12.37 5.42
CA LYS A 47 -18.56 -11.87 4.81
C LYS A 47 -18.32 -10.94 3.61
N GLY A 48 -17.10 -10.48 3.44
CA GLY A 48 -16.75 -9.59 2.33
C GLY A 48 -15.25 -9.37 2.22
N SER A 49 -14.85 -8.71 1.17
CA SER A 49 -13.46 -8.33 0.95
C SER A 49 -13.35 -6.96 0.29
N GLY A 50 -12.22 -6.34 0.47
CA GLY A 50 -11.83 -5.11 -0.18
C GLY A 50 -10.32 -5.00 -0.26
N THR A 51 -9.85 -3.85 -0.66
CA THR A 51 -8.43 -3.52 -0.72
C THR A 51 -8.14 -2.39 0.27
N GLY A 52 -6.95 -2.37 0.82
CA GLY A 52 -6.40 -1.23 1.55
C GLY A 52 -4.94 -1.04 1.22
N PHE A 53 -4.40 0.12 1.55
CA PHE A 53 -2.98 0.41 1.35
C PHE A 53 -2.41 1.27 2.47
N LEU A 54 -1.14 1.10 2.76
CA LEU A 54 -0.45 1.88 3.78
C LEU A 54 -0.03 3.25 3.26
N VAL A 55 -0.21 4.26 4.09
CA VAL A 55 0.23 5.65 3.86
C VAL A 55 1.27 6.12 4.87
N SER A 56 1.62 5.30 5.85
CA SER A 56 2.73 5.55 6.77
C SER A 56 3.43 4.25 7.18
N PRO A 57 4.70 4.31 7.57
CA PRO A 57 5.44 3.14 8.02
C PRO A 57 4.93 2.57 9.34
N ASP A 58 4.12 3.34 10.10
CA ASP A 58 3.59 2.95 11.40
C ASP A 58 2.26 2.18 11.30
N GLY A 59 1.92 1.66 10.12
CA GLY A 59 0.76 0.80 9.93
C GLY A 59 -0.56 1.55 9.72
N LEU A 60 -0.53 2.85 9.33
CA LEU A 60 -1.75 3.58 8.98
C LEU A 60 -2.21 3.16 7.58
N LEU A 61 -3.34 2.46 7.52
CA LEU A 61 -3.91 1.88 6.32
C LEU A 61 -5.18 2.64 5.90
N VAL A 62 -5.32 2.85 4.61
CA VAL A 62 -6.47 3.53 3.97
C VAL A 62 -7.32 2.50 3.25
N THR A 63 -8.65 2.66 3.30
CA THR A 63 -9.62 1.92 2.50
C THR A 63 -10.90 2.75 2.32
N ASN A 64 -11.93 2.20 1.67
CA ASN A 64 -13.25 2.82 1.64
C ASN A 64 -14.02 2.57 2.93
N HIS A 65 -14.86 3.54 3.31
CA HIS A 65 -15.75 3.41 4.47
C HIS A 65 -16.75 2.27 4.31
N HIS A 66 -17.37 2.10 3.12
CA HIS A 66 -18.34 1.05 2.87
C HIS A 66 -17.75 -0.36 3.00
N VAL A 67 -16.44 -0.53 2.83
CA VAL A 67 -15.76 -1.82 3.01
C VAL A 67 -15.76 -2.24 4.48
N VAL A 68 -15.65 -1.28 5.41
CA VAL A 68 -15.41 -1.57 6.83
C VAL A 68 -16.55 -1.18 7.77
N ARG A 69 -17.59 -0.50 7.29
CA ARG A 69 -18.66 0.08 8.14
C ARG A 69 -19.39 -0.97 9.00
N ASP A 70 -19.58 -2.19 8.48
CA ASP A 70 -20.33 -3.27 9.15
C ASP A 70 -19.39 -4.38 9.66
N ALA A 71 -18.07 -4.16 9.60
CA ALA A 71 -17.06 -5.13 10.01
C ALA A 71 -17.02 -5.29 11.53
N LYS A 72 -16.98 -6.53 12.01
CA LYS A 72 -16.70 -6.85 13.42
C LYS A 72 -15.20 -7.04 13.62
N HIS A 73 -14.58 -7.78 12.71
CA HIS A 73 -13.14 -7.96 12.64
C HIS A 73 -12.64 -7.72 11.23
N ILE A 74 -11.45 -7.19 11.10
CA ILE A 74 -10.80 -6.92 9.82
C ILE A 74 -9.41 -7.52 9.87
N LEU A 75 -9.10 -8.37 8.89
CA LEU A 75 -7.80 -8.96 8.72
C LEU A 75 -7.18 -8.44 7.42
N ALA A 76 -6.02 -7.80 7.51
CA ALA A 76 -5.26 -7.33 6.36
C ALA A 76 -4.24 -8.40 5.96
N LYS A 77 -4.28 -8.85 4.71
CA LYS A 77 -3.35 -9.83 4.15
C LYS A 77 -2.43 -9.17 3.14
N ALA A 78 -1.13 -9.26 3.38
CA ALA A 78 -0.10 -8.79 2.47
C ALA A 78 0.17 -9.78 1.33
N GLU A 79 0.73 -9.33 0.20
CA GLU A 79 1.10 -10.16 -0.97
C GLU A 79 2.00 -11.34 -0.59
N ASN A 80 2.89 -11.17 0.39
CA ASN A 80 3.77 -12.25 0.88
C ASN A 80 3.07 -13.27 1.79
N GLY A 81 1.74 -13.15 1.97
CA GLY A 81 0.92 -14.00 2.83
C GLY A 81 0.91 -13.60 4.30
N GLY A 82 1.60 -12.53 4.70
CA GLY A 82 1.54 -12.00 6.07
C GLY A 82 0.14 -11.54 6.43
N LEU A 83 -0.34 -11.90 7.63
CA LEU A 83 -1.65 -11.54 8.15
C LEU A 83 -1.49 -10.53 9.28
N PHE A 84 -2.20 -9.42 9.18
CA PHE A 84 -2.14 -8.30 10.13
C PHE A 84 -3.55 -7.97 10.61
N PRO A 85 -3.89 -8.26 11.88
CA PRO A 85 -5.15 -7.80 12.46
C PRO A 85 -5.21 -6.27 12.45
N VAL A 86 -6.38 -5.73 12.12
CA VAL A 86 -6.66 -4.31 12.28
C VAL A 86 -7.01 -4.06 13.74
N LEU A 87 -6.21 -3.24 14.41
CA LEU A 87 -6.41 -2.92 15.83
C LEU A 87 -7.66 -2.06 16.07
N ARG A 88 -7.88 -1.10 15.17
CA ARG A 88 -9.00 -0.15 15.29
C ARG A 88 -9.23 0.61 13.98
N VAL A 89 -10.44 1.09 13.82
CA VAL A 89 -10.77 2.18 12.90
C VAL A 89 -10.39 3.49 13.57
N VAL A 90 -9.47 4.24 12.96
CA VAL A 90 -8.91 5.48 13.51
C VAL A 90 -9.79 6.67 13.19
N ALA A 91 -10.26 6.75 11.95
CA ALA A 91 -11.13 7.81 11.47
C ALA A 91 -11.94 7.35 10.25
N VAL A 92 -13.11 7.96 10.06
CA VAL A 92 -13.96 7.73 8.89
C VAL A 92 -14.42 9.06 8.30
N ASP A 93 -14.65 9.05 6.99
CA ASP A 93 -15.32 10.10 6.25
C ASP A 93 -16.39 9.46 5.34
N PRO A 94 -17.60 9.21 5.88
CA PRO A 94 -18.67 8.59 5.11
C PRO A 94 -19.08 9.40 3.87
N ALA A 95 -18.96 10.74 3.93
CA ALA A 95 -19.32 11.61 2.82
C ALA A 95 -18.39 11.43 1.61
N ASN A 96 -17.13 11.12 1.83
CA ASN A 96 -16.13 10.84 0.80
C ASN A 96 -15.80 9.35 0.68
N ASP A 97 -16.48 8.49 1.44
CA ASP A 97 -16.31 7.04 1.45
C ASP A 97 -14.85 6.62 1.76
N LEU A 98 -14.28 7.19 2.82
CA LEU A 98 -12.92 6.89 3.28
C LEU A 98 -12.90 6.37 4.72
N ALA A 99 -11.97 5.48 5.01
CA ALA A 99 -11.65 5.03 6.35
C ALA A 99 -10.13 4.92 6.54
N LEU A 100 -9.68 5.25 7.75
CA LEU A 100 -8.32 5.07 8.23
C LEU A 100 -8.31 3.98 9.29
N LEU A 101 -7.45 3.00 9.11
CA LEU A 101 -7.31 1.83 9.98
C LEU A 101 -5.90 1.80 10.55
N GLN A 102 -5.73 1.22 11.73
CA GLN A 102 -4.43 1.00 12.35
C GLN A 102 -4.09 -0.48 12.37
N LEU A 103 -3.00 -0.86 11.72
CA LEU A 103 -2.38 -2.19 11.86
C LEU A 103 -1.38 -2.21 13.02
N GLU A 104 -1.23 -3.37 13.64
CA GLU A 104 -0.17 -3.62 14.61
C GLU A 104 1.16 -3.94 13.89
N ALA A 105 1.79 -2.91 13.31
CA ALA A 105 3.04 -3.08 12.59
C ALA A 105 3.82 -1.77 12.49
N LYS A 106 5.14 -1.87 12.34
CA LYS A 106 6.05 -0.74 12.14
C LYS A 106 7.06 -1.06 11.05
N GLY A 107 7.60 -0.02 10.43
CA GLY A 107 8.64 -0.17 9.40
C GLY A 107 8.11 -0.80 8.10
N LEU A 108 6.79 -0.72 7.86
CA LEU A 108 6.16 -1.28 6.66
C LEU A 108 6.34 -0.36 5.45
N PRO A 109 6.45 -0.93 4.24
CA PRO A 109 6.35 -0.15 3.00
C PRO A 109 5.03 0.61 2.95
N PHE A 110 5.06 1.84 2.46
CA PHE A 110 3.88 2.69 2.32
C PHE A 110 3.91 3.47 1.00
N LEU A 111 2.76 3.98 0.57
CA LEU A 111 2.63 4.77 -0.65
C LEU A 111 2.66 6.27 -0.33
N PRO A 112 3.48 7.05 -1.02
CA PRO A 112 3.49 8.50 -0.88
C PRO A 112 2.23 9.11 -1.49
N MET A 113 1.78 10.23 -0.91
CA MET A 113 0.66 10.99 -1.46
C MET A 113 1.13 11.91 -2.59
N SER A 114 0.32 12.06 -3.62
CA SER A 114 0.56 13.07 -4.65
C SER A 114 0.29 14.48 -4.12
N PRO A 115 0.86 15.53 -4.75
CA PRO A 115 0.45 16.90 -4.47
C PRO A 115 -1.07 17.08 -4.68
N PRO A 116 -1.71 17.99 -3.91
CA PRO A 116 -3.12 18.28 -4.12
C PRO A 116 -3.41 18.73 -5.57
N ASN A 117 -4.55 18.34 -6.10
CA ASN A 117 -5.03 18.69 -7.44
C ASN A 117 -4.12 18.24 -8.60
N SER A 118 -3.22 17.28 -8.38
CA SER A 118 -2.33 16.76 -9.45
C SER A 118 -3.02 15.78 -10.40
N ALA A 119 -4.20 15.26 -10.05
CA ALA A 119 -4.97 14.33 -10.88
C ALA A 119 -5.90 15.09 -11.83
N GLU A 120 -5.35 15.59 -12.95
CA GLU A 120 -6.09 16.23 -14.00
C GLU A 120 -6.55 15.23 -15.07
N ALA A 121 -7.55 15.62 -15.91
CA ALA A 121 -7.97 14.79 -17.04
C ALA A 121 -6.77 14.54 -17.98
N GLY A 122 -6.59 13.27 -18.39
CA GLY A 122 -5.44 12.81 -19.16
C GLY A 122 -4.26 12.31 -18.33
N THR A 123 -4.25 12.51 -17.01
CA THR A 123 -3.20 11.94 -16.14
C THR A 123 -3.20 10.41 -16.23
N ARG A 124 -2.07 9.79 -16.62
CA ARG A 124 -1.90 8.34 -16.61
C ARG A 124 -1.92 7.82 -15.19
N ILE A 125 -2.65 6.74 -14.99
CA ILE A 125 -2.82 6.11 -13.68
C ILE A 125 -2.70 4.60 -13.74
N ALA A 126 -2.34 4.01 -12.61
CA ALA A 126 -2.43 2.59 -12.36
C ALA A 126 -3.25 2.34 -11.09
N VAL A 127 -4.03 1.28 -11.07
CA VAL A 127 -4.76 0.80 -9.88
C VAL A 127 -4.20 -0.57 -9.51
N ILE A 128 -3.84 -0.74 -8.24
CA ILE A 128 -3.36 -2.02 -7.71
C ILE A 128 -4.32 -2.47 -6.61
N GLY A 129 -4.93 -3.63 -6.78
CA GLY A 129 -5.94 -4.12 -5.86
C GLY A 129 -6.06 -5.63 -5.80
N SER A 130 -7.09 -6.09 -5.09
CA SER A 130 -7.36 -7.50 -4.88
C SER A 130 -8.80 -7.86 -5.29
N PRO A 131 -9.17 -7.63 -6.58
CA PRO A 131 -10.51 -7.95 -7.05
C PRO A 131 -10.81 -9.44 -6.84
N LEU A 132 -11.98 -9.75 -6.28
CA LEU A 132 -12.42 -11.13 -6.04
C LEU A 132 -11.40 -11.99 -5.27
N GLY A 133 -10.53 -11.37 -4.46
CA GLY A 133 -9.45 -12.07 -3.75
C GLY A 133 -8.21 -12.35 -4.60
N LEU A 134 -8.16 -11.91 -5.87
CA LEU A 134 -7.00 -12.01 -6.75
C LEU A 134 -6.01 -10.88 -6.41
N GLU A 135 -5.13 -11.18 -5.46
CA GLU A 135 -4.18 -10.21 -4.90
C GLU A 135 -3.22 -9.66 -5.96
N GLY A 136 -2.87 -8.36 -5.84
CA GLY A 136 -1.89 -7.72 -6.70
C GLY A 136 -2.32 -7.51 -8.14
N THR A 137 -3.62 -7.52 -8.45
CA THR A 137 -4.13 -7.19 -9.79
C THR A 137 -3.81 -5.75 -10.13
N LEU A 138 -3.14 -5.54 -11.28
CA LEU A 138 -2.79 -4.24 -11.83
C LEU A 138 -3.68 -3.91 -13.02
N THR A 139 -4.29 -2.74 -13.02
CA THR A 139 -4.96 -2.15 -14.20
C THR A 139 -4.42 -0.77 -14.48
N GLU A 140 -4.37 -0.36 -15.74
CA GLU A 140 -3.94 0.98 -16.14
C GLU A 140 -5.04 1.74 -16.84
N GLY A 141 -4.90 3.06 -16.86
CA GLY A 141 -5.82 3.95 -17.54
C GLY A 141 -5.40 5.41 -17.37
N ILE A 142 -6.39 6.27 -17.47
CA ILE A 142 -6.24 7.72 -17.24
C ILE A 142 -7.33 8.22 -16.29
N VAL A 143 -7.09 9.37 -15.70
CA VAL A 143 -8.17 10.22 -15.16
C VAL A 143 -8.96 10.75 -16.33
N SER A 144 -10.22 10.34 -16.48
CA SER A 144 -11.08 10.78 -17.59
C SER A 144 -11.69 12.15 -17.31
N ALA A 145 -12.06 12.42 -16.05
CA ALA A 145 -12.61 13.71 -15.63
C ALA A 145 -12.67 13.82 -14.09
N ARG A 146 -12.76 15.06 -13.57
CA ARG A 146 -13.28 15.33 -12.21
C ARG A 146 -14.76 15.63 -12.31
N ARG A 147 -15.57 15.02 -11.44
CA ARG A 147 -17.03 15.14 -11.49
C ARG A 147 -17.64 15.30 -10.10
N LYS A 148 -18.75 16.00 -10.04
CA LYS A 148 -19.70 15.91 -8.93
C LYS A 148 -20.81 14.97 -9.38
N LEU A 149 -21.06 13.92 -8.61
CA LEU A 149 -22.12 12.97 -8.92
C LEU A 149 -23.51 13.63 -8.72
N PRO A 150 -24.49 13.36 -9.61
CA PRO A 150 -25.85 13.87 -9.45
C PRO A 150 -26.42 13.50 -8.09
N GLY A 151 -27.07 14.44 -7.41
CA GLY A 151 -27.66 14.23 -6.09
C GLY A 151 -26.67 14.05 -4.93
N GLN A 152 -25.37 14.08 -5.19
CA GLN A 152 -24.32 13.94 -4.17
C GLN A 152 -23.45 15.21 -4.13
N LYS A 153 -23.04 15.60 -2.90
CA LYS A 153 -22.04 16.69 -2.73
C LYS A 153 -20.60 16.18 -2.94
N ARG A 154 -20.43 14.90 -3.21
CA ARG A 154 -19.15 14.22 -3.35
C ARG A 154 -18.52 14.54 -4.70
N GLU A 155 -17.29 14.99 -4.68
CA GLU A 155 -16.41 15.08 -5.86
C GLU A 155 -15.66 13.77 -6.05
N VAL A 156 -15.60 13.28 -7.28
CA VAL A 156 -14.92 12.03 -7.64
C VAL A 156 -14.05 12.22 -8.87
N LEU A 157 -13.04 11.38 -9.02
CA LEU A 157 -12.32 11.17 -10.26
C LEU A 157 -13.04 10.06 -11.04
N GLN A 158 -13.45 10.35 -12.27
CA GLN A 158 -13.80 9.31 -13.23
C GLN A 158 -12.50 8.78 -13.82
N ILE A 159 -12.32 7.47 -13.82
CA ILE A 159 -11.11 6.82 -14.33
C ILE A 159 -11.46 5.80 -15.42
N SER A 160 -10.52 5.52 -16.32
CA SER A 160 -10.67 4.48 -17.35
C SER A 160 -10.04 3.14 -16.94
N ALA A 161 -9.21 3.13 -15.89
CA ALA A 161 -8.67 1.89 -15.34
C ALA A 161 -9.80 1.01 -14.81
N ALA A 162 -9.89 -0.23 -15.28
CA ALA A 162 -10.95 -1.15 -14.89
C ALA A 162 -10.83 -1.53 -13.41
N ILE A 163 -11.95 -1.42 -12.68
CA ILE A 163 -12.08 -1.88 -11.31
C ILE A 163 -13.32 -2.77 -11.19
N SER A 164 -13.32 -3.69 -10.24
CA SER A 164 -14.42 -4.61 -9.96
C SER A 164 -14.62 -4.77 -8.45
N GLN A 165 -15.59 -5.60 -8.07
CA GLN A 165 -15.83 -5.93 -6.66
C GLN A 165 -14.53 -6.44 -6.01
N GLY A 166 -14.20 -5.92 -4.82
CA GLY A 166 -12.92 -6.17 -4.13
C GLY A 166 -11.82 -5.17 -4.47
N SER A 167 -11.93 -4.41 -5.58
CA SER A 167 -11.02 -3.28 -5.86
C SER A 167 -11.33 -2.03 -5.02
N SER A 168 -12.47 -1.97 -4.33
CA SER A 168 -12.79 -0.86 -3.41
C SER A 168 -11.71 -0.70 -2.37
N GLY A 169 -11.21 0.54 -2.21
CA GLY A 169 -10.11 0.88 -1.31
C GLY A 169 -8.71 0.76 -1.93
N SER A 170 -8.60 0.35 -3.21
CA SER A 170 -7.31 0.29 -3.92
C SER A 170 -6.71 1.68 -4.12
N PRO A 171 -5.38 1.82 -4.03
CA PRO A 171 -4.71 3.05 -4.43
C PRO A 171 -4.81 3.25 -5.96
N VAL A 172 -5.13 4.47 -6.35
CA VAL A 172 -4.95 4.98 -7.72
C VAL A 172 -3.64 5.75 -7.73
N LEU A 173 -2.68 5.29 -8.51
CA LEU A 173 -1.30 5.79 -8.52
C LEU A 173 -1.02 6.57 -9.80
N ASP A 174 -0.26 7.66 -9.69
CA ASP A 174 0.35 8.32 -10.86
C ASP A 174 1.58 7.55 -11.36
N ALA A 175 2.18 8.04 -12.43
CA ALA A 175 3.38 7.44 -13.03
C ALA A 175 4.61 7.42 -12.09
N GLN A 176 4.61 8.21 -11.02
CA GLN A 176 5.65 8.25 -10.00
C GLN A 176 5.33 7.35 -8.78
N GLY A 177 4.25 6.58 -8.83
CA GLY A 177 3.82 5.71 -7.72
C GLY A 177 3.19 6.45 -6.55
N ARG A 178 2.77 7.70 -6.74
CA ARG A 178 2.11 8.50 -5.70
C ARG A 178 0.60 8.34 -5.79
N VAL A 179 -0.06 8.31 -4.63
CA VAL A 179 -1.51 8.15 -4.55
C VAL A 179 -2.21 9.43 -5.00
N VAL A 180 -2.94 9.37 -6.09
CA VAL A 180 -3.82 10.43 -6.62
C VAL A 180 -5.28 10.22 -6.25
N GLY A 181 -5.67 9.03 -5.80
CA GLY A 181 -7.03 8.73 -5.37
C GLY A 181 -7.17 7.36 -4.73
N VAL A 182 -8.37 7.08 -4.23
CA VAL A 182 -8.79 5.79 -3.66
C VAL A 182 -9.92 5.25 -4.51
N ALA A 183 -9.73 4.11 -5.16
CA ALA A 183 -10.73 3.48 -6.03
C ALA A 183 -11.98 3.12 -5.23
N SER A 184 -13.15 3.41 -5.77
CA SER A 184 -14.44 3.10 -5.15
C SER A 184 -15.33 2.49 -6.23
N PHE A 185 -15.66 1.20 -6.06
CA PHE A 185 -16.59 0.54 -6.95
C PHE A 185 -18.01 1.04 -6.64
N LEU A 186 -18.49 1.97 -7.45
CA LEU A 186 -19.86 2.44 -7.41
C LEU A 186 -20.61 1.71 -8.53
N LEU A 187 -21.72 1.07 -8.19
CA LEU A 187 -22.68 0.61 -9.19
C LEU A 187 -23.34 1.86 -9.80
N ALA A 188 -22.73 2.41 -10.87
CA ALA A 188 -23.39 3.37 -11.72
C ALA A 188 -24.21 2.57 -12.74
N GLU A 189 -25.45 2.96 -12.98
CA GLU A 189 -26.20 2.51 -14.14
C GLU A 189 -25.43 2.96 -15.39
N GLY A 190 -24.67 2.04 -15.97
CA GLY A 190 -23.84 2.30 -17.13
C GLY A 190 -22.59 1.42 -17.13
N GLN A 191 -22.31 0.78 -18.26
CA GLN A 191 -21.12 -0.05 -18.41
C GLN A 191 -19.85 0.83 -18.41
N SER A 192 -18.82 0.39 -17.70
CA SER A 192 -17.46 0.96 -17.72
C SER A 192 -17.32 2.38 -17.11
N LEU A 193 -18.14 2.73 -16.13
CA LEU A 193 -17.94 3.94 -15.34
C LEU A 193 -17.27 3.62 -14.01
N TYR A 194 -15.98 3.92 -13.92
CA TYR A 194 -15.17 3.66 -12.73
C TYR A 194 -14.82 5.00 -12.07
N PHE A 195 -14.81 4.99 -10.73
CA PHE A 195 -14.61 6.20 -9.94
C PHE A 195 -13.57 5.98 -8.83
N ALA A 196 -12.95 7.10 -8.44
CA ALA A 196 -12.07 7.14 -7.28
C ALA A 196 -12.34 8.41 -6.46
N THR A 197 -12.16 8.32 -5.15
CA THR A 197 -12.14 9.49 -4.28
C THR A 197 -10.79 10.20 -4.45
N PRO A 198 -10.75 11.52 -4.75
CA PRO A 198 -9.50 12.25 -4.92
C PRO A 198 -8.63 12.21 -3.66
N SER A 199 -7.32 12.15 -3.83
CA SER A 199 -6.35 12.09 -2.72
C SER A 199 -6.41 13.30 -1.77
N GLU A 200 -6.88 14.45 -2.23
CA GLU A 200 -7.08 15.65 -1.40
C GLU A 200 -8.09 15.40 -0.27
N LYS A 201 -9.12 14.57 -0.52
CA LYS A 201 -10.10 14.19 0.51
C LYS A 201 -9.46 13.31 1.59
N LEU A 202 -8.58 12.38 1.16
CA LEU A 202 -7.78 11.58 2.08
C LEU A 202 -6.82 12.46 2.90
N GLN A 203 -6.12 13.39 2.26
CA GLN A 203 -5.24 14.33 2.96
C GLN A 203 -6.00 15.20 3.98
N MET A 204 -7.23 15.61 3.63
CA MET A 204 -8.11 16.34 4.57
C MET A 204 -8.51 15.47 5.76
N LEU A 205 -8.84 14.19 5.53
CA LEU A 205 -9.17 13.25 6.61
C LEU A 205 -7.97 13.06 7.54
N LEU A 206 -6.78 12.82 7.01
CA LEU A 206 -5.53 12.70 7.78
C LEU A 206 -5.30 13.93 8.66
N ARG A 207 -5.35 15.14 8.08
CA ARG A 207 -5.16 16.40 8.82
C ARG A 207 -6.18 16.60 9.94
N ARG A 208 -7.47 16.35 9.67
CA ARG A 208 -8.55 16.48 10.68
C ARG A 208 -8.37 15.50 11.84
N SER A 209 -7.75 14.35 11.59
CA SER A 209 -7.50 13.31 12.58
C SER A 209 -6.16 13.50 13.33
N GLY A 210 -5.43 14.59 13.07
CA GLY A 210 -4.10 14.83 13.64
C GLY A 210 -3.04 13.85 13.14
N LEU A 211 -3.28 13.20 12.00
CA LEU A 211 -2.41 12.19 11.38
C LEU A 211 -1.71 12.76 10.15
N SER A 212 -0.55 12.18 9.82
CA SER A 212 0.20 12.50 8.60
C SER A 212 0.55 11.23 7.83
N SER A 213 0.61 11.35 6.50
CA SER A 213 1.23 10.33 5.68
C SER A 213 2.75 10.36 5.84
N GLY A 214 3.41 9.23 5.62
CA GLY A 214 4.87 9.16 5.59
C GLY A 214 5.43 10.05 4.47
N SER A 215 6.62 10.62 4.72
CA SER A 215 7.34 11.40 3.70
C SER A 215 8.17 10.48 2.81
N PRO A 216 8.23 10.71 1.49
CA PRO A 216 9.13 9.98 0.59
C PRO A 216 10.60 10.02 1.03
N ALA A 217 11.02 11.08 1.71
CA ALA A 217 12.37 11.18 2.29
C ALA A 217 12.64 10.09 3.35
N ALA A 218 11.60 9.55 3.99
CA ALA A 218 11.73 8.43 4.91
C ALA A 218 11.99 7.10 4.20
N MET A 219 11.61 6.96 2.92
CA MET A 219 11.90 5.75 2.13
C MET A 219 13.36 5.68 1.66
N THR A 220 14.00 6.83 1.42
CA THR A 220 15.41 6.89 0.98
C THR A 220 16.40 6.84 2.14
N SER A 221 15.97 7.16 3.35
CA SER A 221 16.82 7.17 4.56
C SER A 221 16.68 5.92 5.42
N SER A 222 15.73 5.03 5.14
CA SER A 222 15.64 3.75 5.83
C SER A 222 16.61 2.74 5.20
N LYS A 223 17.92 3.00 5.35
CA LYS A 223 18.84 1.89 5.62
C LYS A 223 18.18 1.14 6.78
N PRO A 224 17.93 -0.17 6.68
CA PRO A 224 17.28 -0.89 7.77
C PRO A 224 18.05 -0.60 9.04
N ASP A 225 17.38 0.08 9.97
CA ASP A 225 17.96 0.32 11.29
C ASP A 225 18.18 -1.06 11.90
N SER A 226 19.46 -1.40 12.11
CA SER A 226 19.90 -2.71 12.62
C SER A 226 19.43 -2.96 14.05
N SER A 227 18.62 -2.07 14.63
CA SER A 227 18.11 -2.15 16.01
C SER A 227 16.66 -2.67 16.12
N SER A 228 15.90 -2.77 15.01
CA SER A 228 14.57 -3.41 15.05
C SER A 228 14.74 -4.92 14.88
N PRO A 229 14.22 -5.77 15.79
CA PRO A 229 14.33 -7.21 15.63
C PRO A 229 13.62 -7.65 14.35
N ARG A 230 14.38 -8.17 13.39
CA ARG A 230 13.81 -8.80 12.21
C ARG A 230 12.92 -9.95 12.64
N THR A 231 11.79 -10.15 11.98
CA THR A 231 10.86 -11.22 12.31
C THR A 231 10.57 -12.12 11.12
N TYR A 232 10.27 -13.38 11.39
CA TYR A 232 9.84 -14.37 10.41
C TYR A 232 8.54 -15.01 10.89
N THR A 233 7.51 -15.03 10.04
CA THR A 233 6.25 -15.71 10.35
C THR A 233 6.32 -17.14 9.85
N VAL A 234 6.17 -18.09 10.76
CA VAL A 234 6.23 -19.53 10.50
C VAL A 234 5.10 -19.94 9.55
N ARG A 235 5.44 -20.66 8.49
CA ARG A 235 4.49 -21.20 7.50
C ARG A 235 4.15 -22.65 7.81
N SER A 236 3.07 -23.16 7.23
CA SER A 236 2.74 -24.59 7.35
C SER A 236 3.86 -25.45 6.76
N GLY A 237 4.34 -26.44 7.54
CA GLY A 237 5.45 -27.31 7.18
C GLY A 237 6.86 -26.73 7.41
N ASP A 238 6.97 -25.55 8.02
CA ASP A 238 8.28 -25.00 8.40
C ASP A 238 8.89 -25.75 9.59
N THR A 239 10.21 -25.87 9.52
CA THR A 239 11.07 -26.26 10.64
C THR A 239 12.13 -25.19 10.84
N LEU A 240 12.70 -25.05 12.02
CA LEU A 240 13.77 -24.06 12.25
C LEU A 240 14.94 -24.22 11.27
N THR A 241 15.28 -25.45 10.89
CA THR A 241 16.32 -25.74 9.90
C THR A 241 15.93 -25.22 8.50
N ARG A 242 14.67 -25.41 8.08
CA ARG A 242 14.16 -24.91 6.80
C ARG A 242 14.16 -23.39 6.79
N ILE A 243 13.67 -22.77 7.87
CA ILE A 243 13.67 -21.30 8.03
C ILE A 243 15.11 -20.75 7.92
N CYS A 244 16.11 -21.37 8.60
CA CYS A 244 17.51 -20.94 8.50
C CYS A 244 18.05 -21.02 7.07
N ARG A 245 17.69 -22.06 6.31
CA ARG A 245 18.08 -22.20 4.90
C ARG A 245 17.47 -21.09 4.04
N ASP A 246 16.19 -20.80 4.25
CA ASP A 246 15.47 -19.75 3.51
C ASP A 246 16.01 -18.35 3.83
N LEU A 247 16.37 -18.11 5.11
CA LEU A 247 17.04 -16.88 5.56
C LEU A 247 18.42 -16.73 4.93
N LYS A 248 19.19 -17.82 4.83
CA LYS A 248 20.51 -17.82 4.19
C LYS A 248 20.43 -17.42 2.71
N ASN A 249 19.40 -17.88 1.99
CA ASN A 249 19.14 -17.47 0.60
C ASN A 249 18.81 -15.97 0.48
N GLN A 250 18.36 -15.34 1.56
CA GLN A 250 18.09 -13.90 1.66
C GLN A 250 19.29 -13.10 2.23
N GLY A 251 20.46 -13.74 2.39
CA GLY A 251 21.67 -13.11 2.91
C GLY A 251 21.70 -12.95 4.44
N ILE A 252 20.75 -13.58 5.17
CA ILE A 252 20.68 -13.55 6.62
C ILE A 252 21.29 -14.85 7.19
N GLN A 253 22.38 -14.73 7.93
CA GLN A 253 23.03 -15.86 8.59
C GLN A 253 22.29 -16.17 9.90
N ALA A 254 21.66 -17.33 9.98
CA ALA A 254 20.99 -17.81 11.18
C ALA A 254 21.20 -19.32 11.37
N SER A 255 21.34 -19.75 12.60
CA SER A 255 21.34 -21.19 12.95
C SER A 255 20.07 -21.54 13.74
N PRO A 256 19.62 -22.81 13.72
CA PRO A 256 18.48 -23.24 14.52
C PRO A 256 18.65 -22.94 16.02
N ASP A 257 19.84 -23.00 16.53
CA ASP A 257 20.11 -22.72 17.96
C ASP A 257 20.04 -21.22 18.26
N GLN A 258 20.52 -20.38 17.34
CA GLN A 258 20.32 -18.91 17.44
C GLN A 258 18.84 -18.54 17.40
N LEU A 259 18.06 -19.14 16.50
CA LEU A 259 16.63 -18.89 16.45
C LEU A 259 15.93 -19.35 17.73
N ARG A 260 16.34 -20.49 18.33
CA ARG A 260 15.81 -20.92 19.63
C ARG A 260 16.14 -19.92 20.73
N ALA A 261 17.39 -19.52 20.83
CA ALA A 261 17.85 -18.60 21.87
C ALA A 261 17.15 -17.24 21.82
N ILE A 262 17.08 -16.64 20.63
CA ILE A 262 16.44 -15.32 20.43
C ILE A 262 14.93 -15.35 20.75
N ASN A 263 14.28 -16.51 20.50
CA ASN A 263 12.84 -16.68 20.70
C ASN A 263 12.48 -17.42 21.99
N GLN A 264 13.45 -17.68 22.86
CA GLN A 264 13.25 -18.38 24.14
C GLN A 264 12.57 -19.76 23.97
N LEU A 265 12.87 -20.44 22.86
CA LEU A 265 12.32 -21.76 22.56
C LEU A 265 13.17 -22.88 23.22
N THR A 266 12.50 -23.83 23.82
CA THR A 266 13.16 -25.05 24.34
C THR A 266 13.69 -25.92 23.19
N THR A 267 14.60 -26.86 23.49
CA THR A 267 15.20 -27.75 22.49
C THR A 267 14.16 -28.53 21.68
N ASN A 268 13.04 -28.90 22.32
CA ASN A 268 11.95 -29.68 21.73
C ASN A 268 10.74 -28.83 21.37
N ALA A 269 10.85 -27.47 21.32
CA ALA A 269 9.74 -26.60 21.00
C ALA A 269 9.25 -26.85 19.59
N VAL A 270 7.95 -27.07 19.46
CA VAL A 270 7.25 -27.13 18.17
C VAL A 270 6.84 -25.71 17.77
N ILE A 271 7.32 -25.23 16.64
CA ILE A 271 6.86 -23.98 16.05
C ILE A 271 5.55 -24.22 15.30
N ARG A 272 4.64 -23.26 15.38
CA ARG A 272 3.29 -23.37 14.78
C ARG A 272 3.14 -22.41 13.60
N PRO A 273 2.38 -22.79 12.55
CA PRO A 273 2.02 -21.85 11.51
C PRO A 273 1.38 -20.57 12.09
N GLY A 274 1.80 -19.40 11.60
CA GLY A 274 1.39 -18.10 12.13
C GLY A 274 2.21 -17.58 13.31
N GLN A 275 3.06 -18.40 13.92
CA GLN A 275 3.98 -17.94 14.99
C GLN A 275 5.02 -16.98 14.42
N VAL A 276 5.23 -15.84 15.09
CA VAL A 276 6.24 -14.86 14.72
C VAL A 276 7.54 -15.15 15.49
N LEU A 277 8.61 -15.39 14.76
CA LEU A 277 9.95 -15.59 15.30
C LEU A 277 10.81 -14.35 15.08
N LYS A 278 11.54 -13.92 16.09
CA LYS A 278 12.63 -12.96 15.94
C LYS A 278 13.78 -13.63 15.19
N ILE A 279 14.39 -12.92 14.24
CA ILE A 279 15.54 -13.40 13.48
C ILE A 279 16.73 -12.45 13.66
N PRO A 280 17.97 -12.92 13.55
CA PRO A 280 19.16 -12.09 13.71
C PRO A 280 19.32 -11.02 12.64
#